data_bc87bef7fa30a20964e580906bb12fc8
#
_entry.id   bc87bef7fa30a20964e580906bb12fc8
#
_cell.length_a   1.000
_cell.length_b   1.000
_cell.length_c   1.000
_cell.angle_alpha   90.00
_cell.angle_beta   90.00
_cell.angle_gamma   90.00
#
_symmetry.space_group_name_H-M   'P 1'
#
loop_
_entity.id
_entity.type
_entity.pdbx_description
1 polymer ?
#
loop_
_entity_poly.entity_id
_entity_poly.type
_entity_poly.pdbx_seq_one_letter_code
_entity_poly.pdbx_strand_id
1 'polypeptide(L)'
;TDPSWAGQILTFTYPLIGNYGIHGGKSESRAVWPKGVVVRHAMTDPDHRDSIGTVSELLQAHGVPGIENVDTRAITKRVRELGTVLCIFGPKEKEQEMLKRLEVMTSPELDDLVDLVSIDEPVVLNPGATDDLGHPLPRIGALDCGVKYNILRNLCSRFEVVWCPPDVALETLNNFAIQALFCSNGPGDPAH
;
A
#
# COMPACT_ATOMS: atom_id res chain seq x y z
N THR A 1 5.02 -0.34 -1.62
CA THR A 1 4.53 -0.68 -0.27
C THR A 1 3.31 0.12 0.18
N ASP A 2 2.65 0.87 -0.71
CA ASP A 2 1.42 1.61 -0.41
C ASP A 2 0.25 0.62 -0.30
N PRO A 3 -0.49 0.57 0.83
CA PRO A 3 -1.61 -0.35 1.00
C PRO A 3 -2.78 -0.13 0.02
N SER A 4 -2.96 1.10 -0.48
CA SER A 4 -4.00 1.42 -1.47
C SER A 4 -3.89 0.60 -2.76
N TRP A 5 -2.77 -0.07 -3.00
CA TRP A 5 -2.55 -0.89 -4.20
C TRP A 5 -2.90 -2.37 -4.02
N ALA A 6 -3.46 -2.74 -2.86
CA ALA A 6 -3.93 -4.11 -2.64
C ALA A 6 -4.95 -4.52 -3.70
N GLY A 7 -4.86 -5.76 -4.17
CA GLY A 7 -5.73 -6.29 -5.21
C GLY A 7 -5.40 -5.86 -6.65
N GLN A 8 -4.52 -4.87 -6.87
CA GLN A 8 -4.26 -4.26 -8.16
C GLN A 8 -2.97 -4.75 -8.83
N ILE A 9 -2.91 -4.66 -10.15
CA ILE A 9 -1.67 -4.72 -10.93
C ILE A 9 -1.21 -3.29 -11.19
N LEU A 10 -0.06 -2.92 -10.64
CA LEU A 10 0.47 -1.56 -10.70
C LEU A 10 1.29 -1.35 -11.97
N THR A 11 0.88 -0.40 -12.81
CA THR A 11 1.61 -0.02 -14.02
C THR A 11 2.31 1.32 -13.84
N PHE A 12 3.64 1.32 -13.87
CA PHE A 12 4.44 2.53 -13.80
C PHE A 12 4.60 3.17 -15.18
N THR A 13 4.27 4.45 -15.27
CA THR A 13 4.38 5.22 -16.52
C THR A 13 5.74 5.85 -16.74
N TYR A 14 6.53 6.02 -15.68
CA TYR A 14 7.90 6.50 -15.81
C TYR A 14 8.77 5.43 -16.48
N PRO A 15 9.66 5.82 -17.44
CA PRO A 15 10.41 4.86 -18.26
C PRO A 15 11.37 3.97 -17.47
N LEU A 16 12.01 4.52 -16.44
CA LEU A 16 13.01 3.83 -15.63
C LEU A 16 12.52 3.76 -14.17
N ILE A 17 12.41 2.55 -13.64
CA ILE A 17 11.96 2.32 -12.27
C ILE A 17 13.09 1.71 -11.45
N GLY A 18 13.30 2.24 -10.24
CA GLY A 18 14.29 1.72 -9.31
C GLY A 18 15.68 2.35 -9.40
N ASN A 19 15.84 3.52 -10.05
CA ASN A 19 17.13 4.22 -10.21
C ASN A 19 17.83 4.48 -8.88
N TYR A 20 17.08 4.78 -7.82
CA TYR A 20 17.61 5.01 -6.49
C TYR A 20 17.60 3.76 -5.61
N GLY A 21 17.13 2.63 -6.14
CA GLY A 21 16.97 1.40 -5.38
C GLY A 21 15.91 1.47 -4.30
N ILE A 22 16.02 0.56 -3.34
CA ILE A 22 15.16 0.48 -2.15
C ILE A 22 15.93 1.05 -0.97
N HIS A 23 15.26 1.86 -0.17
CA HIS A 23 15.84 2.49 1.01
C HIS A 23 15.28 1.87 2.29
N GLY A 24 16.16 1.49 3.21
CA GLY A 24 15.78 1.02 4.53
C GLY A 24 14.98 2.09 5.31
N GLY A 25 13.89 1.68 5.96
CA GLY A 25 13.04 2.56 6.76
C GLY A 25 12.18 3.57 5.98
N LYS A 26 12.15 3.50 4.65
CA LYS A 26 11.33 4.36 3.78
C LYS A 26 10.05 3.67 3.28
N SER A 27 9.77 2.46 3.73
CA SER A 27 8.52 1.76 3.39
C SER A 27 7.30 2.51 3.94
N GLU A 28 6.21 2.45 3.19
CA GLU A 28 4.93 3.05 3.57
C GLU A 28 3.97 2.06 4.26
N SER A 29 4.39 0.78 4.36
CA SER A 29 3.69 -0.27 5.11
C SER A 29 4.60 -1.50 5.32
N ARG A 30 4.05 -2.53 5.97
CA ARG A 30 4.73 -3.79 6.29
C ARG A 30 5.02 -4.70 5.09
N ALA A 31 4.35 -4.49 3.95
CA ALA A 31 4.42 -5.41 2.80
C ALA A 31 4.37 -4.70 1.44
N VAL A 32 4.53 -5.48 0.37
CA VAL A 32 4.26 -5.08 -1.02
C VAL A 32 2.91 -5.66 -1.41
N TRP A 33 1.92 -4.81 -1.61
CA TRP A 33 0.50 -5.16 -1.73
C TRP A 33 -0.01 -5.43 -3.16
N PRO A 34 0.55 -4.82 -4.21
CA PRO A 34 0.13 -5.11 -5.58
C PRO A 34 0.18 -6.60 -5.88
N LYS A 35 -0.78 -7.10 -6.65
CA LYS A 35 -0.79 -8.47 -7.18
C LYS A 35 0.23 -8.67 -8.30
N GLY A 36 0.75 -7.58 -8.86
CA GLY A 36 1.78 -7.59 -9.86
C GLY A 36 2.24 -6.18 -10.22
N VAL A 37 3.39 -6.09 -10.87
CA VAL A 37 4.00 -4.82 -11.27
C VAL A 37 4.38 -4.87 -12.75
N VAL A 38 4.01 -3.82 -13.50
CA VAL A 38 4.32 -3.67 -14.92
C VAL A 38 5.15 -2.40 -15.12
N VAL A 39 6.33 -2.55 -15.71
CA VAL A 39 7.28 -1.45 -15.95
C VAL A 39 7.77 -1.43 -17.39
N ARG A 40 8.22 -0.27 -17.85
CA ARG A 40 8.94 -0.17 -19.10
C ARG A 40 10.34 -0.76 -18.96
N HIS A 41 11.05 -0.36 -17.89
CA HIS A 41 12.40 -0.81 -17.62
C HIS A 41 12.66 -0.79 -16.10
N ALA A 42 13.17 -1.90 -15.57
CA ALA A 42 13.59 -2.00 -14.18
C ALA A 42 15.11 -1.86 -14.09
N MET A 43 15.59 -0.98 -13.22
CA MET A 43 17.02 -0.81 -12.98
C MET A 43 17.57 -1.98 -12.17
N THR A 44 18.65 -2.56 -12.68
CA THR A 44 19.39 -3.66 -12.03
C THR A 44 20.56 -3.19 -11.18
N ASP A 45 21.01 -1.96 -11.41
CA ASP A 45 22.15 -1.36 -10.70
C ASP A 45 21.75 0.06 -10.25
N PRO A 46 21.08 0.17 -9.07
CA PRO A 46 20.62 1.45 -8.56
C PRO A 46 21.81 2.32 -8.09
N ASP A 47 21.82 3.58 -8.50
CA ASP A 47 22.84 4.56 -8.16
C ASP A 47 22.39 5.50 -7.03
N HIS A 48 22.44 5.01 -5.78
CA HIS A 48 22.19 5.83 -4.59
C HIS A 48 22.91 5.23 -3.37
N ARG A 49 23.58 6.09 -2.60
CA ARG A 49 24.38 5.69 -1.43
C ARG A 49 23.60 4.93 -0.34
N ASP A 50 22.30 5.22 -0.20
CA ASP A 50 21.42 4.59 0.81
C ASP A 50 20.61 3.42 0.21
N SER A 51 20.94 2.99 -1.01
CA SER A 51 20.30 1.83 -1.63
C SER A 51 20.71 0.55 -0.91
N ILE A 52 19.73 -0.26 -0.53
CA ILE A 52 19.92 -1.57 0.09
C ILE A 52 19.52 -2.73 -0.83
N GLY A 53 19.09 -2.42 -2.05
CA GLY A 53 18.68 -3.41 -3.06
C GLY A 53 17.87 -2.82 -4.19
N THR A 54 17.46 -3.68 -5.10
CA THR A 54 16.68 -3.35 -6.29
C THR A 54 15.19 -3.51 -6.08
N VAL A 55 14.36 -2.92 -6.94
CA VAL A 55 12.91 -3.16 -6.97
C VAL A 55 12.60 -4.63 -7.25
N SER A 56 13.38 -5.27 -8.13
CA SER A 56 13.21 -6.69 -8.47
C SER A 56 13.43 -7.60 -7.26
N GLU A 57 14.45 -7.35 -6.46
CA GLU A 57 14.71 -8.09 -5.21
C GLU A 57 13.59 -7.89 -4.19
N LEU A 58 13.08 -6.65 -4.05
CA LEU A 58 11.95 -6.37 -3.18
C LEU A 58 10.71 -7.15 -3.60
N LEU A 59 10.36 -7.12 -4.88
CA LEU A 59 9.21 -7.85 -5.41
C LEU A 59 9.36 -9.36 -5.19
N GLN A 60 10.54 -9.90 -5.46
CA GLN A 60 10.86 -11.31 -5.27
C GLN A 60 10.74 -11.72 -3.80
N ALA A 61 11.26 -10.92 -2.87
CA ALA A 61 11.17 -11.18 -1.43
C ALA A 61 9.72 -11.24 -0.92
N HIS A 62 8.80 -10.53 -1.59
CA HIS A 62 7.37 -10.53 -1.26
C HIS A 62 6.52 -11.43 -2.17
N GLY A 63 7.12 -12.20 -3.07
CA GLY A 63 6.39 -13.09 -3.98
C GLY A 63 5.50 -12.37 -5.00
N VAL A 64 5.78 -11.10 -5.30
CA VAL A 64 5.01 -10.29 -6.25
C VAL A 64 5.62 -10.39 -7.64
N PRO A 65 4.90 -10.90 -8.65
CA PRO A 65 5.41 -11.00 -10.01
C PRO A 65 5.56 -9.61 -10.66
N GLY A 66 6.62 -9.45 -11.46
CA GLY A 66 6.87 -8.26 -12.26
C GLY A 66 7.08 -8.58 -13.73
N ILE A 67 6.72 -7.68 -14.62
CA ILE A 67 7.01 -7.75 -16.04
C ILE A 67 7.60 -6.44 -16.53
N GLU A 68 8.67 -6.51 -17.31
CA GLU A 68 9.32 -5.37 -17.94
C GLU A 68 9.28 -5.44 -19.48
N ASN A 69 9.79 -4.41 -20.15
CA ASN A 69 9.78 -4.23 -21.60
C ASN A 69 8.37 -4.12 -22.19
N VAL A 70 7.43 -3.57 -21.41
CA VAL A 70 6.04 -3.36 -21.83
C VAL A 70 5.83 -1.89 -22.20
N ASP A 71 4.98 -1.62 -23.19
CA ASP A 71 4.52 -0.25 -23.48
C ASP A 71 3.48 0.20 -22.42
N THR A 72 4.01 0.65 -21.29
CA THR A 72 3.19 1.13 -20.16
C THR A 72 2.34 2.34 -20.50
N ARG A 73 2.76 3.16 -21.49
CA ARG A 73 1.97 4.30 -21.96
C ARG A 73 0.74 3.83 -22.74
N ALA A 74 0.84 2.80 -23.56
CA ALA A 74 -0.31 2.22 -24.24
C ALA A 74 -1.31 1.63 -23.24
N ILE A 75 -0.83 0.90 -22.23
CA ILE A 75 -1.68 0.37 -21.15
C ILE A 75 -2.42 1.50 -20.45
N THR A 76 -1.73 2.54 -19.99
CA THR A 76 -2.37 3.63 -19.24
C THR A 76 -3.36 4.45 -20.08
N LYS A 77 -3.12 4.61 -21.39
CA LYS A 77 -4.13 5.19 -22.28
C LYS A 77 -5.40 4.34 -22.33
N ARG A 78 -5.24 3.03 -22.45
CA ARG A 78 -6.35 2.08 -22.51
C ARG A 78 -7.15 2.09 -21.20
N VAL A 79 -6.47 2.03 -20.06
CA VAL A 79 -7.12 2.09 -18.73
C VAL A 79 -7.85 3.42 -18.54
N ARG A 80 -7.30 4.55 -19.03
CA ARG A 80 -7.98 5.86 -18.97
C ARG A 80 -9.29 5.88 -19.77
N GLU A 81 -9.35 5.19 -20.90
CA GLU A 81 -10.53 5.11 -21.75
C GLU A 81 -11.59 4.17 -21.17
N LEU A 82 -11.19 3.07 -20.58
CA LEU A 82 -12.08 2.00 -20.13
C LEU A 82 -12.43 2.08 -18.63
N GLY A 83 -11.68 2.85 -17.84
CA GLY A 83 -11.77 2.81 -16.38
C GLY A 83 -11.03 1.62 -15.79
N THR A 84 -11.52 1.10 -14.67
CA THR A 84 -10.97 -0.11 -14.03
C THR A 84 -11.26 -1.33 -14.89
N VAL A 85 -10.22 -2.13 -15.17
CA VAL A 85 -10.33 -3.33 -16.01
C VAL A 85 -9.69 -4.52 -15.31
N LEU A 86 -10.32 -5.68 -15.38
CA LEU A 86 -9.72 -6.93 -14.98
C LEU A 86 -8.61 -7.31 -15.96
N CYS A 87 -7.47 -7.74 -15.44
CA CYS A 87 -6.35 -8.14 -16.27
C CYS A 87 -5.54 -9.27 -15.64
N ILE A 88 -4.87 -10.03 -16.50
CA ILE A 88 -3.90 -11.06 -16.11
C ILE A 88 -2.64 -10.84 -16.97
N PHE A 89 -1.47 -11.05 -16.40
CA PHE A 89 -0.25 -11.20 -17.16
C PHE A 89 0.48 -12.49 -16.77
N GLY A 90 1.26 -13.02 -17.69
CA GLY A 90 2.02 -14.24 -17.47
C GLY A 90 2.70 -14.73 -18.74
N PRO A 91 3.29 -15.95 -18.71
CA PRO A 91 3.95 -16.54 -19.85
C PRO A 91 2.99 -16.75 -21.03
N LYS A 92 3.46 -16.48 -22.26
CA LYS A 92 2.66 -16.61 -23.48
C LYS A 92 2.10 -18.01 -23.69
N GLU A 93 2.82 -19.02 -23.26
CA GLU A 93 2.42 -20.43 -23.35
C GLU A 93 1.14 -20.75 -22.58
N LYS A 94 0.79 -19.89 -21.60
CA LYS A 94 -0.42 -20.00 -20.77
C LYS A 94 -1.56 -19.07 -21.20
N GLU A 95 -1.47 -18.44 -22.36
CA GLU A 95 -2.45 -17.44 -22.83
C GLU A 95 -3.88 -17.97 -22.78
N GLN A 96 -4.13 -19.17 -23.30
CA GLN A 96 -5.49 -19.76 -23.31
C GLN A 96 -6.02 -20.04 -21.90
N GLU A 97 -5.15 -20.47 -20.98
CA GLU A 97 -5.52 -20.69 -19.59
C GLU A 97 -5.85 -19.35 -18.91
N MET A 98 -5.04 -18.33 -19.15
CA MET A 98 -5.24 -16.98 -18.63
C MET A 98 -6.54 -16.35 -19.12
N LEU A 99 -6.88 -16.50 -20.40
CA LEU A 99 -8.16 -16.02 -20.96
C LEU A 99 -9.36 -16.69 -20.31
N LYS A 100 -9.33 -18.02 -20.12
CA LYS A 100 -10.40 -18.73 -19.40
C LYS A 100 -10.54 -18.27 -17.96
N ARG A 101 -9.43 -17.98 -17.28
CA ARG A 101 -9.46 -17.46 -15.92
C ARG A 101 -10.03 -16.04 -15.88
N LEU A 102 -9.69 -15.21 -16.86
CA LEU A 102 -10.19 -13.84 -16.95
C LEU A 102 -11.73 -13.79 -17.12
N GLU A 103 -12.30 -14.74 -17.88
CA GLU A 103 -13.75 -14.83 -18.10
C GLU A 103 -14.56 -15.10 -16.82
N VAL A 104 -13.94 -15.74 -15.83
CA VAL A 104 -14.59 -16.11 -14.56
C VAL A 104 -14.12 -15.27 -13.36
N MET A 105 -13.20 -14.32 -13.59
CA MET A 105 -12.73 -13.43 -12.54
C MET A 105 -13.83 -12.47 -12.10
N THR A 106 -13.94 -12.32 -10.80
CA THR A 106 -14.75 -11.26 -10.17
C THR A 106 -13.89 -10.03 -9.89
N SER A 107 -14.53 -8.87 -9.77
CA SER A 107 -13.83 -7.65 -9.36
C SER A 107 -13.25 -7.83 -7.95
N PRO A 108 -11.99 -7.42 -7.71
CA PRO A 108 -11.41 -7.41 -6.36
C PRO A 108 -12.11 -6.42 -5.41
N GLU A 109 -12.99 -5.56 -5.92
CA GLU A 109 -13.87 -4.70 -5.11
C GLU A 109 -14.86 -5.50 -4.26
N LEU A 110 -15.07 -6.79 -4.59
CA LEU A 110 -15.90 -7.71 -3.79
C LEU A 110 -15.12 -8.37 -2.64
N ASP A 111 -13.80 -8.21 -2.60
CA ASP A 111 -12.94 -8.72 -1.54
C ASP A 111 -12.80 -7.65 -0.44
N ASP A 112 -12.72 -8.08 0.82
CA ASP A 112 -12.38 -7.18 1.92
C ASP A 112 -10.88 -6.85 1.89
N LEU A 113 -10.54 -5.84 1.09
CA LEU A 113 -9.16 -5.38 0.94
C LEU A 113 -8.67 -4.57 2.15
N VAL A 114 -9.58 -4.00 2.92
CA VAL A 114 -9.24 -3.24 4.13
C VAL A 114 -8.74 -4.17 5.22
N ASP A 115 -9.44 -5.27 5.46
CA ASP A 115 -9.03 -6.30 6.43
C ASP A 115 -7.64 -6.87 6.09
N LEU A 116 -7.36 -7.08 4.81
CA LEU A 116 -6.06 -7.57 4.34
C LEU A 116 -4.88 -6.67 4.72
N VAL A 117 -5.06 -5.34 4.71
CA VAL A 117 -3.97 -4.36 4.86
C VAL A 117 -3.87 -3.74 6.25
N SER A 118 -4.95 -3.76 7.03
CA SER A 118 -5.03 -3.17 8.37
C SER A 118 -4.31 -3.99 9.44
N ILE A 119 -4.20 -3.43 10.62
CA ILE A 119 -3.69 -4.13 11.81
C ILE A 119 -4.84 -4.83 12.54
N ASP A 120 -4.49 -5.86 13.31
CA ASP A 120 -5.46 -6.68 14.05
C ASP A 120 -5.80 -6.13 15.43
N GLU A 121 -4.85 -5.41 16.08
CA GLU A 121 -5.00 -4.93 17.45
C GLU A 121 -4.51 -3.48 17.60
N PRO A 122 -5.11 -2.69 18.52
CA PRO A 122 -4.67 -1.32 18.79
C PRO A 122 -3.23 -1.24 19.29
N VAL A 123 -2.46 -0.28 18.77
CA VAL A 123 -1.07 -0.02 19.13
C VAL A 123 -0.86 1.46 19.46
N VAL A 124 -0.30 1.78 20.61
CA VAL A 124 0.14 3.14 20.93
C VAL A 124 1.53 3.36 20.35
N LEU A 125 1.65 4.26 19.37
CA LEU A 125 2.90 4.42 18.60
C LEU A 125 3.97 5.22 19.36
N ASN A 126 3.59 6.28 20.08
CA ASN A 126 4.48 7.20 20.78
C ASN A 126 3.95 7.52 22.19
N PRO A 127 3.91 6.51 23.09
CA PRO A 127 3.32 6.68 24.43
C PRO A 127 4.07 7.75 25.23
N GLY A 128 3.29 8.63 25.89
CA GLY A 128 3.83 9.70 26.73
C GLY A 128 4.47 10.85 25.95
N ALA A 129 4.12 11.01 24.66
CA ALA A 129 4.65 12.10 23.83
C ALA A 129 4.28 13.48 24.40
N THR A 130 5.26 14.40 24.37
CA THR A 130 5.13 15.76 24.85
C THR A 130 5.53 16.78 23.76
N ASP A 131 5.05 18.02 23.91
CA ASP A 131 5.52 19.16 23.15
C ASP A 131 6.92 19.62 23.61
N ASP A 132 7.47 20.65 22.96
CA ASP A 132 8.79 21.24 23.28
C ASP A 132 8.84 21.87 24.68
N LEU A 133 7.70 22.12 25.31
CA LEU A 133 7.57 22.65 26.68
C LEU A 133 7.33 21.56 27.72
N GLY A 134 7.24 20.29 27.29
CA GLY A 134 7.01 19.15 28.16
C GLY A 134 5.52 18.87 28.52
N HIS A 135 4.58 19.55 27.85
CA HIS A 135 3.16 19.25 28.04
C HIS A 135 2.76 18.02 27.23
N PRO A 136 1.90 17.14 27.78
CA PRO A 136 1.40 16.00 27.05
C PRO A 136 0.71 16.38 25.74
N LEU A 137 1.04 15.69 24.66
CA LEU A 137 0.33 15.86 23.39
C LEU A 137 -1.11 15.29 23.49
N PRO A 138 -2.07 15.89 22.77
CA PRO A 138 -3.43 15.35 22.72
C PRO A 138 -3.41 13.96 22.09
N ARG A 139 -4.23 13.05 22.61
CA ARG A 139 -4.33 11.66 22.14
C ARG A 139 -5.40 11.51 21.08
N ILE A 140 -5.03 10.93 19.94
CA ILE A 140 -5.96 10.65 18.86
C ILE A 140 -5.95 9.17 18.48
N GLY A 141 -7.10 8.66 18.02
CA GLY A 141 -7.21 7.38 17.35
C GLY A 141 -6.97 7.53 15.85
N ALA A 142 -6.18 6.64 15.27
CA ALA A 142 -6.00 6.53 13.81
C ALA A 142 -6.58 5.18 13.36
N LEU A 143 -7.76 5.18 12.72
CA LEU A 143 -8.36 3.98 12.16
C LEU A 143 -7.62 3.55 10.91
N ASP A 144 -7.15 2.31 10.93
CA ASP A 144 -6.34 1.72 9.88
C ASP A 144 -7.21 1.07 8.79
N CYS A 145 -7.54 1.83 7.76
CA CYS A 145 -8.11 1.27 6.55
C CYS A 145 -7.04 0.98 5.46
N GLY A 146 -5.77 0.95 5.84
CA GLY A 146 -4.62 0.86 4.95
C GLY A 146 -3.78 2.13 4.99
N VAL A 147 -3.49 2.62 6.20
CA VAL A 147 -2.75 3.87 6.42
C VAL A 147 -1.29 3.76 5.99
N LYS A 148 -0.79 4.79 5.32
CA LYS A 148 0.65 4.90 5.02
C LYS A 148 1.44 5.29 6.26
N TYR A 149 2.59 4.65 6.46
CA TYR A 149 3.47 4.95 7.59
C TYR A 149 3.92 6.42 7.64
N ASN A 150 4.00 7.10 6.48
CA ASN A 150 4.31 8.54 6.49
C ASN A 150 3.19 9.37 7.13
N ILE A 151 1.93 8.97 6.99
CA ILE A 151 0.80 9.63 7.67
C ILE A 151 0.95 9.45 9.19
N LEU A 152 1.19 8.21 9.64
CA LEU A 152 1.42 7.93 11.07
C LEU A 152 2.61 8.73 11.62
N ARG A 153 3.74 8.78 10.89
CA ARG A 153 4.90 9.62 11.30
C ARG A 153 4.54 11.09 11.46
N ASN A 154 3.73 11.64 10.54
CA ASN A 154 3.27 13.03 10.63
C ASN A 154 2.27 13.26 11.77
N LEU A 155 1.39 12.30 12.04
CA LEU A 155 0.49 12.38 13.19
C LEU A 155 1.27 12.31 14.51
N CYS A 156 2.22 11.38 14.64
CA CYS A 156 3.06 11.24 15.83
C CYS A 156 3.92 12.46 16.16
N SER A 157 4.17 13.36 15.20
CA SER A 157 4.88 14.61 15.46
C SER A 157 4.02 15.68 16.19
N ARG A 158 2.71 15.45 16.33
CA ARG A 158 1.76 16.43 16.89
C ARG A 158 0.80 15.83 17.91
N PHE A 159 0.68 14.51 17.95
CA PHE A 159 -0.30 13.80 18.75
C PHE A 159 0.33 12.54 19.36
N GLU A 160 -0.20 12.11 20.49
CA GLU A 160 -0.04 10.73 20.91
C GLU A 160 -1.04 9.88 20.13
N VAL A 161 -0.55 8.94 19.30
CA VAL A 161 -1.37 8.21 18.34
C VAL A 161 -1.66 6.79 18.81
N VAL A 162 -2.93 6.45 18.92
CA VAL A 162 -3.41 5.08 19.07
C VAL A 162 -3.83 4.59 17.68
N TRP A 163 -3.02 3.75 17.08
CA TRP A 163 -3.30 3.13 15.79
C TRP A 163 -4.22 1.95 16.01
N CYS A 164 -5.41 1.96 15.41
CA CYS A 164 -6.49 1.03 15.69
C CYS A 164 -6.96 0.31 14.42
N PRO A 165 -7.39 -0.95 14.50
CA PRO A 165 -8.09 -1.62 13.41
C PRO A 165 -9.37 -0.85 13.01
N PRO A 166 -9.87 -1.04 11.77
CA PRO A 166 -11.01 -0.27 11.25
C PRO A 166 -12.33 -0.57 11.99
N ASP A 167 -12.46 -1.77 12.53
CA ASP A 167 -13.64 -2.27 13.24
C ASP A 167 -13.54 -2.17 14.78
N VAL A 168 -12.56 -1.42 15.30
CA VAL A 168 -12.34 -1.26 16.73
C VAL A 168 -13.60 -0.80 17.46
N ALA A 169 -13.96 -1.48 18.55
CA ALA A 169 -15.14 -1.14 19.33
C ALA A 169 -15.02 0.25 19.97
N LEU A 170 -16.13 0.98 20.02
CA LEU A 170 -16.20 2.32 20.64
C LEU A 170 -15.77 2.30 22.11
N GLU A 171 -16.07 1.22 22.83
CA GLU A 171 -15.63 1.05 24.23
C GLU A 171 -14.10 1.03 24.34
N THR A 172 -13.43 0.35 23.42
CA THR A 172 -11.96 0.31 23.35
C THR A 172 -11.38 1.71 23.11
N LEU A 173 -11.94 2.48 22.18
CA LEU A 173 -11.54 3.87 21.94
C LEU A 173 -11.71 4.75 23.17
N ASN A 174 -12.82 4.59 23.90
CA ASN A 174 -13.07 5.31 25.15
C ASN A 174 -12.05 4.96 26.24
N ASN A 175 -11.66 3.68 26.34
CA ASN A 175 -10.65 3.23 27.30
C ASN A 175 -9.26 3.85 27.05
N PHE A 176 -8.94 4.19 25.80
CA PHE A 176 -7.73 4.94 25.44
C PHE A 176 -7.85 6.45 25.67
N ALA A 177 -9.01 6.96 26.11
CA ALA A 177 -9.27 8.40 26.30
C ALA A 177 -8.95 9.24 25.05
N ILE A 178 -9.38 8.76 23.88
CA ILE A 178 -9.16 9.39 22.58
C ILE A 178 -10.00 10.67 22.48
N GLN A 179 -9.39 11.78 22.05
CA GLN A 179 -10.02 13.09 21.92
C GLN A 179 -10.53 13.37 20.48
N ALA A 180 -9.95 12.70 19.49
CA ALA A 180 -10.35 12.82 18.09
C ALA A 180 -10.00 11.54 17.31
N LEU A 181 -10.71 11.30 16.21
CA LEU A 181 -10.46 10.19 15.31
C LEU A 181 -9.95 10.71 13.96
N PHE A 182 -8.93 10.04 13.45
CA PHE A 182 -8.47 10.13 12.09
C PHE A 182 -8.84 8.82 11.37
N CYS A 183 -9.63 8.90 10.29
CA CYS A 183 -9.90 7.75 9.42
C CYS A 183 -8.95 7.80 8.23
N SER A 184 -8.17 6.74 8.04
CA SER A 184 -7.24 6.70 6.92
C SER A 184 -7.95 6.41 5.60
N ASN A 185 -7.26 6.69 4.49
CA ASN A 185 -7.58 6.09 3.21
C ASN A 185 -7.20 4.60 3.22
N GLY A 186 -7.71 3.84 2.25
CA GLY A 186 -7.42 2.42 2.05
C GLY A 186 -7.60 1.98 0.61
N PRO A 187 -7.46 0.68 0.33
CA PRO A 187 -7.82 0.07 -0.96
C PRO A 187 -9.33 -0.09 -1.11
N GLY A 188 -9.76 -0.35 -2.35
CA GLY A 188 -11.17 -0.61 -2.67
C GLY A 188 -12.02 0.65 -2.83
N ASP A 189 -13.33 0.43 -2.98
CA ASP A 189 -14.34 1.50 -3.06
C ASP A 189 -14.91 1.77 -1.66
N PRO A 190 -14.85 3.01 -1.14
CA PRO A 190 -15.40 3.35 0.18
C PRO A 190 -16.93 3.24 0.29
N ALA A 191 -17.63 2.92 -0.79
CA ALA A 191 -19.07 2.66 -0.81
C ALA A 191 -19.45 1.20 -0.49
N HIS A 192 -18.46 0.33 -0.32
CA HIS A 192 -18.62 -1.10 0.00
C HIS A 192 -18.16 -1.41 1.40
#